data_1c8e975a15d13a21cf11ac68543019c4
#
_entry.id   1c8e975a15d13a21cf11ac68543019c4
#
_cell.length_a   1.000
_cell.length_b   1.000
_cell.length_c   1.000
_cell.angle_alpha   90.00
_cell.angle_beta   90.00
_cell.angle_gamma   90.00
#
_symmetry.space_group_name_H-M   'P 1'
#
loop_
_entity.id
_entity.type
_entity.pdbx_description
1 polymer ?
#
loop_
_entity_poly.entity_id
_entity_poly.type
_entity_poly.pdbx_seq_one_letter_code
_entity_poly.pdbx_strand_id
1 'polypeptide(L)'
;LRIESLNGKFLVSDLGIKVDDFALVMPSSELRLGEFSVQYDGWQDLKSRLLGIPFNLSILEGSHIAPKDFASLAPALAPLDMPVSIYADIDGPVDSIVVNRFMLNAADNSLKANIVGGVAGLPRVDSLTIDFPVFDVTAYGADVLDLAGAFKPLSPKLAEIILNIGNFNMRGAFNGY
;
A
#
# COMPACT_ATOMS: atom_id res chain seq x y z
N LEU A 1 19.19 6.68 4.28
CA LEU A 1 17.92 7.42 4.24
C LEU A 1 18.21 8.91 4.47
N ARG A 2 17.83 9.76 3.53
CA ARG A 2 17.96 11.22 3.66
C ARG A 2 16.57 11.83 3.79
N ILE A 3 16.27 12.42 4.94
CA ILE A 3 15.03 13.15 5.18
C ILE A 3 15.35 14.64 5.07
N GLU A 4 14.59 15.38 4.28
CA GLU A 4 14.72 16.82 4.11
C GLU A 4 13.81 17.57 5.07
N SER A 5 12.57 17.10 5.24
CA SER A 5 11.68 17.61 6.27
C SER A 5 10.71 16.53 6.76
N LEU A 6 10.31 16.66 8.02
CA LEU A 6 9.29 15.84 8.65
C LEU A 6 8.46 16.73 9.55
N ASN A 7 7.16 16.80 9.26
CA ASN A 7 6.18 17.59 10.00
C ASN A 7 4.99 16.70 10.34
N GLY A 8 4.25 17.04 11.38
CA GLY A 8 3.04 16.33 11.77
C GLY A 8 2.69 16.55 13.22
N LYS A 9 1.47 16.20 13.58
CA LYS A 9 0.99 16.21 14.95
C LYS A 9 0.86 14.77 15.41
N PHE A 10 1.51 14.43 16.52
CA PHE A 10 1.55 13.08 17.04
C PHE A 10 0.93 13.06 18.44
N LEU A 11 -0.03 12.18 18.63
CA LEU A 11 -0.61 11.86 19.94
C LEU A 11 -0.44 10.36 20.17
N VAL A 12 0.24 10.02 21.27
CA VAL A 12 0.42 8.63 21.71
C VAL A 12 -0.10 8.54 23.15
N SER A 13 -1.01 7.62 23.38
CA SER A 13 -1.61 7.36 24.69
C SER A 13 -1.72 5.86 24.94
N ASP A 14 -2.22 5.48 26.08
CA ASP A 14 -2.59 4.10 26.41
C ASP A 14 -3.88 3.62 25.73
N LEU A 15 -4.61 4.53 25.05
CA LEU A 15 -5.84 4.25 24.33
C LEU A 15 -5.68 4.33 22.79
N GLY A 16 -4.51 4.74 22.28
CA GLY A 16 -4.31 4.82 20.86
C GLY A 16 -3.12 5.67 20.42
N ILE A 17 -2.89 5.62 19.13
CA ILE A 17 -1.92 6.45 18.40
C ILE A 17 -2.69 7.24 17.37
N LYS A 18 -2.45 8.55 17.29
CA LYS A 18 -3.00 9.42 16.26
C LYS A 18 -1.90 10.27 15.66
N VAL A 19 -1.91 10.38 14.36
CA VAL A 19 -1.02 11.23 13.57
C VAL A 19 -1.88 12.06 12.62
N ASP A 20 -1.81 13.38 12.74
CA ASP A 20 -2.54 14.31 11.89
C ASP A 20 -1.57 15.19 11.10
N ASP A 21 -1.96 15.57 9.89
CA ASP A 21 -1.24 16.52 9.02
C ASP A 21 0.24 16.12 8.84
N PHE A 22 0.51 14.83 8.69
CA PHE A 22 1.88 14.35 8.53
C PHE A 22 2.40 14.62 7.12
N ALA A 23 3.61 15.14 7.03
CA ALA A 23 4.34 15.31 5.79
C ALA A 23 5.79 14.88 5.97
N LEU A 24 6.23 13.96 5.14
CA LEU A 24 7.60 13.50 5.01
C LEU A 24 8.11 13.87 3.62
N VAL A 25 9.17 14.67 3.57
CA VAL A 25 9.83 15.05 2.31
C VAL A 25 11.23 14.45 2.28
N MET A 26 11.56 13.82 1.19
CA MET A 26 12.84 13.23 0.86
C MET A 26 13.27 13.72 -0.54
N PRO A 27 14.50 13.46 -1.00
CA PRO A 27 15.00 14.00 -2.26
C PRO A 27 14.12 13.74 -3.49
N SER A 28 13.41 12.64 -3.52
CA SER A 28 12.55 12.24 -4.65
C SER A 28 11.18 11.71 -4.21
N SER A 29 10.83 11.87 -2.93
CA SER A 29 9.57 11.40 -2.37
C SER A 29 8.92 12.48 -1.51
N GLU A 30 7.59 12.52 -1.57
CA GLU A 30 6.78 13.31 -0.65
C GLU A 30 5.57 12.47 -0.23
N LEU A 31 5.48 12.13 1.04
CA LEU A 31 4.35 11.42 1.61
C LEU A 31 3.56 12.33 2.53
N ARG A 32 2.29 12.49 2.25
CA ARG A 32 1.35 13.28 3.05
C ARG A 32 0.24 12.39 3.58
N LEU A 33 0.09 12.38 4.91
CA LEU A 33 -1.05 11.76 5.56
C LEU A 33 -1.99 12.85 6.09
N GLY A 34 -3.27 12.75 5.77
CA GLY A 34 -4.30 13.56 6.42
C GLY A 34 -4.51 13.08 7.84
N GLU A 35 -4.71 11.77 8.00
CA GLU A 35 -4.85 11.10 9.29
C GLU A 35 -4.24 9.69 9.23
N PHE A 36 -3.62 9.30 10.32
CA PHE A 36 -3.41 7.91 10.68
C PHE A 36 -3.81 7.75 12.14
N SER A 37 -4.67 6.79 12.43
CA SER A 37 -5.06 6.49 13.80
C SER A 37 -5.21 4.99 14.03
N VAL A 38 -4.85 4.57 15.24
CA VAL A 38 -5.03 3.22 15.76
C VAL A 38 -5.62 3.35 17.16
N GLN A 39 -6.71 2.65 17.44
CA GLN A 39 -7.39 2.66 18.73
C GLN A 39 -7.31 1.30 19.39
N TYR A 40 -6.89 1.26 20.66
CA TYR A 40 -6.74 0.04 21.45
C TYR A 40 -7.05 0.29 22.93
N ASP A 41 -7.38 -0.76 23.65
CA ASP A 41 -7.67 -0.71 25.08
C ASP A 41 -6.43 -1.07 25.91
N GLY A 42 -5.44 -0.18 25.88
CA GLY A 42 -4.16 -0.38 26.57
C GLY A 42 -3.14 -1.21 25.79
N TRP A 43 -1.90 -1.13 26.23
CA TRP A 43 -0.74 -1.77 25.56
C TRP A 43 -0.83 -3.29 25.50
N GLN A 44 -1.60 -3.93 26.38
CA GLN A 44 -1.81 -5.38 26.35
C GLN A 44 -2.72 -5.78 25.19
N ASP A 45 -3.73 -4.97 24.91
CA ASP A 45 -4.63 -5.17 23.78
C ASP A 45 -3.87 -5.06 22.44
N LEU A 46 -3.04 -4.03 22.30
CA LEU A 46 -2.16 -3.86 21.14
C LEU A 46 -1.30 -5.09 20.88
N LYS A 47 -0.76 -5.73 21.92
CA LYS A 47 0.08 -6.93 21.79
C LYS A 47 -0.69 -8.20 21.48
N SER A 48 -1.90 -8.35 22.02
CA SER A 48 -2.66 -9.60 21.94
C SER A 48 -3.59 -9.67 20.73
N ARG A 49 -4.05 -8.53 20.20
CA ARG A 49 -5.04 -8.44 19.12
C ARG A 49 -4.60 -7.56 17.95
N LEU A 50 -3.32 -7.46 17.68
CA LEU A 50 -2.75 -6.54 16.68
C LEU A 50 -3.49 -6.56 15.33
N LEU A 51 -3.93 -7.74 14.86
CA LEU A 51 -4.64 -7.89 13.59
C LEU A 51 -6.11 -7.44 13.66
N GLY A 52 -6.72 -7.50 14.85
CA GLY A 52 -8.10 -7.10 15.09
C GLY A 52 -8.25 -5.66 15.59
N ILE A 53 -7.16 -4.88 15.67
CA ILE A 53 -7.21 -3.50 16.11
C ILE A 53 -7.60 -2.60 14.93
N PRO A 54 -8.68 -1.80 15.07
CA PRO A 54 -9.09 -0.89 14.03
C PRO A 54 -8.07 0.24 13.84
N PHE A 55 -7.81 0.55 12.59
CA PHE A 55 -7.01 1.69 12.17
C PHE A 55 -7.71 2.49 11.10
N ASN A 56 -7.32 3.74 10.97
CA ASN A 56 -7.63 4.61 9.85
C ASN A 56 -6.34 5.06 9.18
N LEU A 57 -6.29 5.09 7.86
CA LEU A 57 -5.17 5.59 7.09
C LEU A 57 -5.67 6.43 5.93
N SER A 58 -5.34 7.72 5.93
CA SER A 58 -5.59 8.63 4.83
C SER A 58 -4.28 9.14 4.25
N ILE A 59 -3.91 8.66 3.06
CA ILE A 59 -2.80 9.19 2.26
C ILE A 59 -3.38 10.19 1.26
N LEU A 60 -2.92 11.42 1.31
CA LEU A 60 -3.48 12.52 0.52
C LEU A 60 -3.00 12.49 -0.93
N GLU A 61 -3.82 13.07 -1.81
CA GLU A 61 -3.44 13.34 -3.20
C GLU A 61 -2.16 14.17 -3.28
N GLY A 62 -1.33 13.88 -4.29
CA GLY A 62 -0.01 14.48 -4.46
C GLY A 62 1.11 13.74 -3.73
N SER A 63 0.79 12.74 -2.91
CA SER A 63 1.80 11.85 -2.34
C SER A 63 2.47 11.05 -3.45
N HIS A 64 3.79 11.03 -3.44
CA HIS A 64 4.59 10.22 -4.37
C HIS A 64 5.82 9.64 -3.66
N ILE A 65 6.18 8.44 -4.03
CA ILE A 65 7.28 7.68 -3.44
C ILE A 65 8.22 7.25 -4.56
N ALA A 66 9.49 7.61 -4.45
CA ALA A 66 10.56 7.06 -5.27
C ALA A 66 11.23 5.92 -4.49
N PRO A 67 11.17 4.67 -4.95
CA PRO A 67 11.73 3.53 -4.23
C PRO A 67 13.19 3.70 -3.82
N LYS A 68 14.00 4.38 -4.65
CA LYS A 68 15.41 4.67 -4.40
C LYS A 68 15.67 5.44 -3.11
N ASP A 69 14.75 6.29 -2.65
CA ASP A 69 14.90 7.01 -1.39
C ASP A 69 14.92 6.08 -0.18
N PHE A 70 14.35 4.89 -0.32
CA PHE A 70 14.27 3.86 0.70
C PHE A 70 15.34 2.76 0.55
N ALA A 71 16.23 2.88 -0.44
CA ALA A 71 17.26 1.86 -0.73
C ALA A 71 18.19 1.56 0.46
N SER A 72 18.40 2.52 1.36
CA SER A 72 19.17 2.28 2.58
C SER A 72 18.48 1.37 3.60
N LEU A 73 17.15 1.28 3.56
CA LEU A 73 16.34 0.39 4.40
C LEU A 73 16.08 -0.96 3.71
N ALA A 74 15.88 -0.90 2.40
CA ALA A 74 15.61 -2.06 1.57
C ALA A 74 16.45 -1.96 0.28
N PRO A 75 17.68 -2.53 0.25
CA PRO A 75 18.60 -2.41 -0.89
C PRO A 75 18.03 -2.89 -2.22
N ALA A 76 17.04 -3.78 -2.18
CA ALA A 76 16.31 -4.26 -3.35
C ALA A 76 15.56 -3.14 -4.10
N LEU A 77 15.26 -2.02 -3.44
CA LEU A 77 14.58 -0.86 -4.05
C LEU A 77 15.53 0.07 -4.81
N ALA A 78 16.85 -0.10 -4.66
CA ALA A 78 17.84 0.78 -5.30
C ALA A 78 17.75 0.84 -6.84
N PRO A 79 17.55 -0.27 -7.56
CA PRO A 79 17.45 -0.26 -9.02
C PRO A 79 16.09 0.24 -9.54
N LEU A 80 15.07 0.38 -8.69
CA LEU A 80 13.74 0.82 -9.12
C LEU A 80 13.72 2.34 -9.29
N ASP A 81 13.81 2.79 -10.52
CA ASP A 81 13.63 4.21 -10.89
C ASP A 81 12.20 4.45 -11.39
N MET A 82 11.25 4.05 -10.57
CA MET A 82 9.82 4.06 -10.87
C MET A 82 9.11 4.88 -9.79
N PRO A 83 8.91 6.19 -9.98
CA PRO A 83 8.14 6.98 -9.02
C PRO A 83 6.69 6.47 -8.97
N VAL A 84 6.17 6.34 -7.76
CA VAL A 84 4.83 5.86 -7.47
C VAL A 84 4.01 6.98 -6.86
N SER A 85 2.99 7.45 -7.56
CA SER A 85 1.96 8.31 -6.97
C SER A 85 0.93 7.45 -6.28
N ILE A 86 0.55 7.82 -5.06
CA ILE A 86 -0.36 7.06 -4.24
C ILE A 86 -1.39 7.96 -3.56
N TYR A 87 -2.62 7.51 -3.54
CA TYR A 87 -3.71 8.00 -2.72
C TYR A 87 -4.38 6.81 -2.05
N ALA A 88 -4.67 6.90 -0.76
CA ALA A 88 -5.36 5.84 -0.05
C ALA A 88 -6.26 6.39 1.06
N ASP A 89 -7.43 5.81 1.17
CA ASP A 89 -8.37 5.99 2.27
C ASP A 89 -8.82 4.59 2.69
N ILE A 90 -8.29 4.12 3.81
CA ILE A 90 -8.37 2.73 4.25
C ILE A 90 -8.72 2.69 5.73
N ASP A 91 -9.70 1.86 6.06
CA ASP A 91 -10.19 1.66 7.41
C ASP A 91 -10.20 0.18 7.80
N GLY A 92 -10.38 -0.04 9.09
CA GLY A 92 -10.67 -1.34 9.67
C GLY A 92 -9.46 -2.00 10.30
N PRO A 93 -9.67 -3.12 10.98
CA PRO A 93 -8.57 -3.96 11.44
C PRO A 93 -7.93 -4.70 10.26
N VAL A 94 -6.70 -5.18 10.44
CA VAL A 94 -5.95 -5.90 9.39
C VAL A 94 -6.68 -7.17 8.93
N ASP A 95 -7.45 -7.81 9.80
CA ASP A 95 -8.24 -9.00 9.48
C ASP A 95 -9.55 -8.68 8.72
N SER A 96 -9.94 -7.40 8.64
CA SER A 96 -11.13 -6.93 7.92
C SER A 96 -10.94 -5.51 7.40
N ILE A 97 -10.14 -5.36 6.35
CA ILE A 97 -9.78 -4.08 5.75
C ILE A 97 -10.90 -3.58 4.85
N VAL A 98 -11.25 -2.31 4.98
CA VAL A 98 -12.13 -1.57 4.08
C VAL A 98 -11.28 -0.55 3.31
N VAL A 99 -11.32 -0.64 2.00
CA VAL A 99 -10.67 0.29 1.08
C VAL A 99 -11.75 1.23 0.52
N ASN A 100 -11.91 2.40 1.16
CA ASN A 100 -12.84 3.42 0.69
C ASN A 100 -12.41 3.95 -0.67
N ARG A 101 -11.09 4.12 -0.85
CA ARG A 101 -10.47 4.44 -2.11
C ARG A 101 -8.97 4.15 -2.06
N PHE A 102 -8.47 3.49 -3.08
CA PHE A 102 -7.04 3.31 -3.31
C PHE A 102 -6.73 3.64 -4.77
N MET A 103 -5.78 4.53 -4.97
CA MET A 103 -5.28 4.86 -6.30
C MET A 103 -3.76 4.79 -6.30
N LEU A 104 -3.23 4.13 -7.29
CA LEU A 104 -1.80 4.01 -7.54
C LEU A 104 -1.52 4.31 -8.99
N ASN A 105 -0.45 5.05 -9.24
CA ASN A 105 0.06 5.31 -10.58
C ASN A 105 1.59 5.29 -10.55
N ALA A 106 2.18 4.45 -11.35
CA ALA A 106 3.62 4.28 -11.43
C ALA A 106 4.06 4.06 -12.88
N ALA A 107 5.37 4.13 -13.12
CA ALA A 107 6.00 3.84 -14.41
C ALA A 107 5.32 4.57 -15.57
N ASP A 108 5.18 5.89 -15.47
CA ASP A 108 4.56 6.74 -16.49
C ASP A 108 3.18 6.24 -16.97
N ASN A 109 2.38 5.77 -16.00
CA ASN A 109 1.04 5.22 -16.20
C ASN A 109 0.97 3.78 -16.74
N SER A 110 2.07 3.08 -16.86
CA SER A 110 2.06 1.67 -17.26
C SER A 110 1.63 0.73 -16.13
N LEU A 111 1.67 1.20 -14.87
CA LEU A 111 1.12 0.51 -13.72
C LEU A 111 0.12 1.41 -13.01
N LYS A 112 -1.15 1.07 -13.05
CA LYS A 112 -2.25 1.80 -12.41
C LYS A 112 -3.16 0.87 -11.64
N ALA A 113 -3.66 1.36 -10.51
CA ALA A 113 -4.73 0.71 -9.79
C ALA A 113 -5.74 1.75 -9.29
N ASN A 114 -7.02 1.42 -9.36
CA ASN A 114 -8.10 2.12 -8.70
C ASN A 114 -9.01 1.06 -8.08
N ILE A 115 -9.05 1.01 -6.76
CA ILE A 115 -9.70 -0.06 -6.01
C ILE A 115 -10.60 0.56 -4.94
N VAL A 116 -11.82 0.06 -4.84
CA VAL A 116 -12.76 0.32 -3.76
C VAL A 116 -13.33 -1.02 -3.33
N GLY A 117 -13.45 -1.26 -2.03
CA GLY A 117 -14.03 -2.49 -1.52
C GLY A 117 -13.44 -2.97 -0.22
N GLY A 118 -13.37 -4.28 -0.02
CA GLY A 118 -12.86 -4.82 1.23
C GLY A 118 -12.28 -6.21 1.12
N VAL A 119 -11.47 -6.54 2.12
CA VAL A 119 -10.88 -7.86 2.29
C VAL A 119 -11.04 -8.28 3.74
N ALA A 120 -11.64 -9.44 3.98
CA ALA A 120 -11.77 -10.01 5.33
C ALA A 120 -11.17 -11.42 5.40
N GLY A 121 -10.79 -11.84 6.60
CA GLY A 121 -10.23 -13.16 6.86
C GLY A 121 -8.70 -13.22 6.87
N LEU A 122 -8.02 -12.09 6.66
CA LEU A 122 -6.54 -12.07 6.76
C LEU A 122 -6.05 -12.41 8.17
N PRO A 123 -4.90 -13.08 8.33
CA PRO A 123 -4.01 -13.57 7.28
C PRO A 123 -4.36 -14.99 6.77
N ARG A 124 -5.51 -15.53 7.17
CA ARG A 124 -5.93 -16.88 6.77
C ARG A 124 -6.54 -16.88 5.38
N VAL A 125 -5.75 -17.34 4.39
CA VAL A 125 -6.18 -17.36 2.99
C VAL A 125 -7.29 -18.37 2.69
N ASP A 126 -7.49 -19.37 3.55
CA ASP A 126 -8.57 -20.36 3.47
C ASP A 126 -9.95 -19.82 3.88
N SER A 127 -9.97 -18.67 4.53
CA SER A 127 -11.19 -17.94 4.93
C SER A 127 -11.22 -16.51 4.38
N LEU A 128 -10.47 -16.27 3.31
CA LEU A 128 -10.39 -14.96 2.69
C LEU A 128 -11.69 -14.65 1.96
N THR A 129 -12.30 -13.52 2.29
CA THR A 129 -13.41 -12.94 1.55
C THR A 129 -12.96 -11.65 0.92
N ILE A 130 -13.23 -11.48 -0.36
CA ILE A 130 -12.90 -10.30 -1.13
C ILE A 130 -14.16 -9.74 -1.76
N ASP A 131 -14.40 -8.45 -1.59
CA ASP A 131 -15.49 -7.71 -2.22
C ASP A 131 -14.97 -6.37 -2.75
N PHE A 132 -14.72 -6.31 -4.05
CA PHE A 132 -14.27 -5.10 -4.74
C PHE A 132 -15.32 -4.67 -5.78
N PRO A 133 -16.29 -3.81 -5.42
CA PRO A 133 -17.23 -3.23 -6.38
C PRO A 133 -16.54 -2.37 -7.45
N VAL A 134 -15.36 -1.82 -7.16
CA VAL A 134 -14.50 -1.15 -8.14
C VAL A 134 -13.12 -1.79 -8.11
N PHE A 135 -12.75 -2.37 -9.24
CA PHE A 135 -11.44 -2.93 -9.48
C PHE A 135 -11.01 -2.57 -10.90
N ASP A 136 -10.11 -1.61 -11.04
CA ASP A 136 -9.56 -1.15 -12.31
C ASP A 136 -8.04 -1.15 -12.18
N VAL A 137 -7.40 -2.14 -12.78
CA VAL A 137 -5.95 -2.33 -12.72
C VAL A 137 -5.41 -2.47 -14.13
N THR A 138 -4.42 -1.65 -14.45
CA THR A 138 -3.61 -1.73 -15.67
C THR A 138 -2.17 -2.00 -15.27
N ALA A 139 -1.54 -2.97 -15.89
CA ALA A 139 -0.14 -3.28 -15.67
C ALA A 139 0.53 -3.79 -16.95
N TYR A 140 1.78 -3.42 -17.13
CA TYR A 140 2.65 -3.97 -18.18
C TYR A 140 3.54 -5.03 -17.56
N GLY A 141 3.67 -6.17 -18.22
CA GLY A 141 4.39 -7.32 -17.68
C GLY A 141 5.83 -7.02 -17.29
N ALA A 142 6.52 -6.17 -18.05
CA ALA A 142 7.89 -5.75 -17.74
C ALA A 142 7.95 -5.00 -16.39
N ASP A 143 7.08 -4.01 -16.16
CA ASP A 143 7.07 -3.22 -14.93
C ASP A 143 6.66 -4.05 -13.71
N VAL A 144 5.75 -5.02 -13.92
CA VAL A 144 5.38 -5.99 -12.87
C VAL A 144 6.58 -6.86 -12.50
N LEU A 145 7.38 -7.27 -13.47
CA LEU A 145 8.60 -8.05 -13.22
C LEU A 145 9.65 -7.27 -12.47
N ASP A 146 9.89 -6.02 -12.85
CA ASP A 146 10.84 -5.15 -12.19
C ASP A 146 10.45 -4.92 -10.73
N LEU A 147 9.17 -4.60 -10.49
CA LEU A 147 8.65 -4.41 -9.15
C LEU A 147 8.71 -5.69 -8.31
N ALA A 148 8.21 -6.81 -8.84
CA ALA A 148 8.20 -8.08 -8.12
C ALA A 148 9.61 -8.62 -7.86
N GLY A 149 10.50 -8.47 -8.85
CA GLY A 149 11.90 -8.90 -8.76
C GLY A 149 12.69 -8.17 -7.68
N ALA A 150 12.33 -6.93 -7.38
CA ALA A 150 12.94 -6.14 -6.30
C ALA A 150 12.67 -6.74 -4.90
N PHE A 151 11.52 -7.39 -4.70
CA PHE A 151 11.15 -7.97 -3.40
C PHE A 151 11.54 -9.45 -3.30
N LYS A 152 11.33 -10.21 -4.35
CA LYS A 152 11.66 -11.63 -4.40
C LYS A 152 11.93 -12.07 -5.84
N PRO A 153 13.05 -12.73 -6.13
CA PRO A 153 13.30 -13.30 -7.44
C PRO A 153 12.16 -14.24 -7.84
N LEU A 154 11.56 -13.99 -8.99
CA LEU A 154 10.53 -14.84 -9.56
C LEU A 154 11.15 -16.08 -10.21
N SER A 155 10.44 -17.19 -10.20
CA SER A 155 10.88 -18.34 -10.97
C SER A 155 10.91 -18.02 -12.47
N PRO A 156 11.85 -18.55 -13.25
CA PRO A 156 11.94 -18.28 -14.68
C PRO A 156 10.61 -18.52 -15.42
N LYS A 157 9.90 -19.57 -15.06
CA LYS A 157 8.59 -19.90 -15.64
C LYS A 157 7.54 -18.86 -15.35
N LEU A 158 7.50 -18.30 -14.13
CA LEU A 158 6.54 -17.25 -13.76
C LEU A 158 6.89 -15.94 -14.45
N ALA A 159 8.17 -15.61 -14.53
CA ALA A 159 8.65 -14.42 -15.26
C ALA A 159 8.26 -14.50 -16.75
N GLU A 160 8.45 -15.66 -17.40
CA GLU A 160 8.03 -15.90 -18.77
C GLU A 160 6.52 -15.74 -18.96
N ILE A 161 5.71 -16.26 -18.05
CA ILE A 161 4.24 -16.12 -18.09
C ILE A 161 3.86 -14.62 -18.00
N ILE A 162 4.43 -13.87 -17.09
CA ILE A 162 4.14 -12.45 -16.90
C ILE A 162 4.52 -11.65 -18.16
N LEU A 163 5.69 -11.92 -18.77
CA LEU A 163 6.11 -11.28 -20.01
C LEU A 163 5.18 -11.63 -21.19
N ASN A 164 4.74 -12.87 -21.29
CA ASN A 164 3.87 -13.33 -22.36
C ASN A 164 2.45 -12.78 -22.25
N ILE A 165 1.96 -12.45 -21.05
CA ILE A 165 0.70 -11.74 -20.86
C ILE A 165 0.80 -10.32 -21.46
N GLY A 166 2.00 -9.70 -21.43
CA GLY A 166 2.23 -8.36 -21.95
C GLY A 166 1.44 -7.31 -21.16
N ASN A 167 0.50 -6.66 -21.83
CA ASN A 167 -0.36 -5.65 -21.22
C ASN A 167 -1.54 -6.31 -20.55
N PHE A 168 -1.70 -6.05 -19.26
CA PHE A 168 -2.83 -6.51 -18.46
C PHE A 168 -3.73 -5.32 -18.15
N ASN A 169 -5.01 -5.46 -18.47
CA ASN A 169 -6.04 -4.50 -18.05
C ASN A 169 -7.23 -5.29 -17.56
N MET A 170 -7.57 -5.13 -16.28
CA MET A 170 -8.74 -5.74 -15.67
C MET A 170 -9.60 -4.67 -15.05
N ARG A 171 -10.85 -4.60 -15.52
CA ARG A 171 -11.86 -3.67 -14.99
C ARG A 171 -13.13 -4.43 -14.68
N GLY A 172 -13.67 -4.21 -13.49
CA GLY A 172 -14.91 -4.83 -13.10
C GLY A 172 -15.17 -4.76 -11.61
N ALA A 173 -16.13 -5.59 -11.18
CA ALA A 173 -16.36 -5.91 -9.79
C ALA A 173 -15.88 -7.35 -9.53
N PHE A 174 -15.32 -7.58 -8.38
CA PHE A 174 -14.86 -8.90 -7.94
C PHE A 174 -15.44 -9.21 -6.57
N ASN A 175 -16.11 -10.36 -6.48
CA ASN A 175 -16.62 -10.90 -5.22
C ASN A 175 -16.27 -12.37 -5.16
N GLY A 176 -15.67 -12.84 -4.08
CA GLY A 176 -15.20 -14.20 -3.92
C GLY A 176 -14.94 -14.60 -2.47
N TYR A 177 -14.98 -15.92 -2.24
CA TYR A 177 -14.69 -16.56 -0.96
C TYR A 177 -13.45 -17.40 -1.11
#